data_50358b8be549e6f35d782f88e4dfc2e5
#
_entry.id   50358b8be549e6f35d782f88e4dfc2e5
#
_cell.length_a   1.000
_cell.length_b   1.000
_cell.length_c   1.000
_cell.angle_alpha   90.00
_cell.angle_beta   90.00
_cell.angle_gamma   90.00
#
_symmetry.space_group_name_H-M   'P 1'
#
loop_
_entity.id
_entity.type
_entity.pdbx_description
1 polymer ?
#
loop_
_entity_poly.entity_id
_entity_poly.type
_entity_poly.pdbx_seq_one_letter_code
_entity_poly.pdbx_strand_id
1 'polypeptide(L)'
;MKYIGLLSSAASGKLGGVVASHNRNGTYFRHHTIPVQPRTPAQTAVRNQLQAFSSAFKSLTPAQISGWNALALTVTLKSKLGTTYNPTGQQLFVSCNKHLAAIGIYTLLTNAPTIPSIPGFTSFTVNNSSTYGYVTAVTGAYEPAPSSSFGIELRASSALSAGRTFVGKSQFRTLAGYNPASGLPTDLLTPLVGRFGVLPSAGTVAFELKYIDPASGFAGAPIRATTTWQLTPQGSLFTLTTPTIAGTLSAGTPAARAVTLDLTAAGSFSGLIQWSVVGLPTGVTATIGTNPDAAFPTVTLIGSAAAVAGTYTVQIKGTYGSFSAEVPLTITVVA
;
A
#
# COMPACT_ATOMS: atom_id res chain seq x y z
N MET A 1 15.80 -34.87 -0.69
CA MET A 1 15.85 -36.32 -0.68
C MET A 1 14.58 -36.83 -0.05
N LYS A 2 13.78 -37.61 -0.74
CA LYS A 2 12.58 -38.29 -0.19
C LYS A 2 13.06 -39.61 0.40
N TYR A 3 12.66 -39.92 1.61
CA TYR A 3 13.00 -41.16 2.28
C TYR A 3 11.75 -41.84 2.81
N ILE A 4 11.56 -43.06 2.40
CA ILE A 4 10.62 -44.00 3.02
C ILE A 4 11.49 -45.12 3.53
N GLY A 5 11.82 -45.10 4.82
CA GLY A 5 12.71 -46.07 5.42
C GLY A 5 11.98 -47.15 6.20
N LEU A 6 12.56 -48.34 6.23
CA LEU A 6 12.03 -49.50 6.97
C LEU A 6 11.88 -49.27 8.47
N LEU A 7 12.61 -48.27 9.03
CA LEU A 7 12.67 -47.98 10.45
C LEU A 7 11.84 -46.78 10.90
N SER A 8 11.25 -46.01 9.98
CA SER A 8 10.43 -44.83 10.31
C SER A 8 9.45 -44.54 9.20
N SER A 9 8.17 -44.77 9.44
CA SER A 9 7.09 -44.38 8.55
C SER A 9 6.77 -42.88 8.61
N ALA A 10 7.17 -42.19 9.67
CA ALA A 10 7.02 -40.75 9.84
C ALA A 10 8.14 -40.21 10.72
N ALA A 11 8.80 -39.18 10.25
CA ALA A 11 9.79 -38.43 11.02
C ALA A 11 9.37 -36.97 11.05
N SER A 12 9.39 -36.36 12.23
CA SER A 12 9.10 -34.95 12.44
C SER A 12 10.03 -34.39 13.50
N GLY A 13 10.57 -33.20 13.27
CA GLY A 13 11.43 -32.53 14.23
C GLY A 13 12.82 -32.21 13.71
N LYS A 14 13.70 -31.76 14.60
CA LYS A 14 15.08 -31.36 14.32
C LYS A 14 16.05 -32.34 14.96
N LEU A 15 17.00 -32.81 14.16
CA LEU A 15 18.13 -33.61 14.62
C LEU A 15 19.41 -32.98 14.06
N GLY A 16 20.21 -32.34 14.95
CA GLY A 16 21.42 -31.66 14.52
C GLY A 16 21.15 -30.59 13.45
N GLY A 17 21.86 -30.70 12.34
CA GLY A 17 21.72 -29.80 11.18
C GLY A 17 20.57 -30.16 10.21
N VAL A 18 19.75 -31.16 10.51
CA VAL A 18 18.70 -31.67 9.62
C VAL A 18 17.33 -31.52 10.29
N VAL A 19 16.35 -31.13 9.48
CA VAL A 19 14.93 -31.07 9.89
C VAL A 19 14.15 -32.07 9.08
N ALA A 20 13.49 -33.02 9.77
CA ALA A 20 12.48 -33.88 9.18
C ALA A 20 11.13 -33.15 9.15
N SER A 21 10.48 -33.13 8.00
CA SER A 21 9.19 -32.47 7.80
C SER A 21 8.35 -33.30 6.83
N HIS A 22 7.04 -33.06 6.84
CA HIS A 22 6.07 -33.75 6.00
C HIS A 22 5.34 -32.76 5.11
N ASN A 23 5.12 -33.10 3.87
CA ASN A 23 4.27 -32.33 2.95
C ASN A 23 3.32 -33.25 2.20
N ARG A 24 2.53 -32.70 1.26
CA ARG A 24 1.56 -33.46 0.44
C ARG A 24 2.19 -34.63 -0.33
N ASN A 25 3.49 -34.58 -0.59
CA ASN A 25 4.25 -35.61 -1.34
C ASN A 25 5.01 -36.56 -0.41
N GLY A 26 4.77 -36.53 0.90
CA GLY A 26 5.39 -37.40 1.90
C GLY A 26 6.43 -36.71 2.78
N THR A 27 7.14 -37.54 3.55
CA THR A 27 8.21 -37.09 4.47
C THR A 27 9.46 -36.70 3.69
N TYR A 28 10.09 -35.62 4.09
CA TYR A 28 11.37 -35.16 3.52
C TYR A 28 12.29 -34.59 4.58
N PHE A 29 13.57 -34.61 4.28
CA PHE A 29 14.60 -33.99 5.09
C PHE A 29 15.12 -32.71 4.41
N ARG A 30 15.34 -31.68 5.19
CA ARG A 30 15.96 -30.43 4.73
C ARG A 30 17.06 -30.00 5.66
N HIS A 31 18.01 -29.23 5.15
CA HIS A 31 19.00 -28.58 6.00
C HIS A 31 18.32 -27.57 6.94
N HIS A 32 18.78 -27.53 8.19
CA HIS A 32 18.32 -26.53 9.15
C HIS A 32 18.93 -25.17 8.81
N THR A 33 18.11 -24.26 8.34
CA THR A 33 18.51 -22.88 8.08
C THR A 33 17.90 -22.00 9.15
N ILE A 34 18.73 -21.21 9.83
CA ILE A 34 18.25 -20.20 10.77
C ILE A 34 17.79 -18.99 9.93
N PRO A 35 16.49 -18.66 9.91
CA PRO A 35 16.02 -17.54 9.11
C PRO A 35 16.54 -16.21 9.66
N VAL A 36 16.99 -15.35 8.77
CA VAL A 36 17.33 -13.96 9.12
C VAL A 36 16.06 -13.25 9.56
N GLN A 37 16.13 -12.58 10.71
CA GLN A 37 15.01 -11.82 11.29
C GLN A 37 15.28 -10.32 11.06
N PRO A 38 14.79 -9.73 9.97
CA PRO A 38 15.11 -8.34 9.62
C PRO A 38 14.49 -7.31 10.57
N ARG A 39 13.58 -7.73 11.46
CA ARG A 39 12.91 -6.87 12.47
C ARG A 39 12.35 -5.58 11.87
N THR A 40 11.70 -5.68 10.72
CA THR A 40 11.06 -4.51 10.11
C THR A 40 10.04 -3.89 11.06
N PRO A 41 9.77 -2.57 10.97
CA PRO A 41 8.77 -1.91 11.83
C PRO A 41 7.41 -2.62 11.84
N ALA A 42 6.95 -3.09 10.66
CA ALA A 42 5.70 -3.85 10.54
C ALA A 42 5.74 -5.19 11.28
N GLN A 43 6.86 -5.94 11.22
CA GLN A 43 7.01 -7.19 11.97
C GLN A 43 7.05 -6.94 13.47
N THR A 44 7.74 -5.88 13.88
CA THR A 44 7.82 -5.50 15.30
C THR A 44 6.45 -5.09 15.83
N ALA A 45 5.68 -4.30 15.10
CA ALA A 45 4.33 -3.89 15.49
C ALA A 45 3.41 -5.11 15.71
N VAL A 46 3.40 -6.08 14.77
CA VAL A 46 2.58 -7.30 14.91
C VAL A 46 3.02 -8.16 16.08
N ARG A 47 4.34 -8.29 16.33
CA ARG A 47 4.85 -9.04 17.49
C ARG A 47 4.49 -8.37 18.81
N ASN A 48 4.64 -7.05 18.90
CA ASN A 48 4.28 -6.28 20.09
C ASN A 48 2.77 -6.40 20.38
N GLN A 49 1.92 -6.33 19.36
CA GLN A 49 0.48 -6.53 19.52
C GLN A 49 0.14 -7.92 20.01
N LEU A 50 0.75 -8.98 19.44
CA LEU A 50 0.56 -10.35 19.90
C LEU A 50 1.03 -10.54 21.34
N GLN A 51 2.18 -9.97 21.70
CA GLN A 51 2.70 -9.99 23.06
C GLN A 51 1.76 -9.30 24.04
N ALA A 52 1.27 -8.10 23.68
CA ALA A 52 0.33 -7.34 24.52
C ALA A 52 -0.95 -8.16 24.82
N PHE A 53 -1.59 -8.72 23.78
CA PHE A 53 -2.78 -9.56 23.98
C PHE A 53 -2.49 -10.85 24.77
N SER A 54 -1.35 -11.50 24.52
CA SER A 54 -0.97 -12.70 25.25
C SER A 54 -0.70 -12.41 26.75
N SER A 55 -0.10 -11.27 27.05
CA SER A 55 0.11 -10.81 28.42
C SER A 55 -1.21 -10.43 29.09
N ALA A 56 -2.09 -9.73 28.38
CA ALA A 56 -3.42 -9.38 28.86
C ALA A 56 -4.25 -10.62 29.20
N PHE A 57 -4.19 -11.68 28.40
CA PHE A 57 -4.88 -12.94 28.73
C PHE A 57 -4.41 -13.55 30.04
N LYS A 58 -3.12 -13.47 30.34
CA LYS A 58 -2.55 -14.00 31.59
C LYS A 58 -2.99 -13.20 32.83
N SER A 59 -3.35 -11.94 32.67
CA SER A 59 -3.83 -11.07 33.76
C SER A 59 -5.35 -11.14 33.97
N LEU A 60 -6.08 -11.94 33.18
CA LEU A 60 -7.50 -12.15 33.37
C LEU A 60 -7.78 -12.94 34.65
N THR A 61 -8.98 -12.76 35.23
CA THR A 61 -9.44 -13.55 36.36
C THR A 61 -9.65 -15.02 35.98
N PRO A 62 -9.56 -15.96 36.91
CA PRO A 62 -9.82 -17.38 36.65
C PRO A 62 -11.20 -17.63 36.00
N ALA A 63 -12.22 -16.87 36.40
CA ALA A 63 -13.57 -16.97 35.83
C ALA A 63 -13.57 -16.53 34.32
N GLN A 64 -12.89 -15.45 33.99
CA GLN A 64 -12.75 -14.98 32.60
C GLN A 64 -12.00 -16.00 31.75
N ILE A 65 -10.88 -16.54 32.24
CA ILE A 65 -10.11 -17.59 31.55
C ILE A 65 -10.99 -18.84 31.32
N SER A 66 -11.74 -19.27 32.33
CA SER A 66 -12.68 -20.38 32.18
C SER A 66 -13.74 -20.11 31.13
N GLY A 67 -14.32 -18.90 31.10
CA GLY A 67 -15.29 -18.49 30.07
C GLY A 67 -14.70 -18.55 28.65
N TRP A 68 -13.48 -18.06 28.46
CA TRP A 68 -12.80 -18.14 27.15
C TRP A 68 -12.49 -19.59 26.76
N ASN A 69 -12.09 -20.45 27.69
CA ASN A 69 -11.84 -21.87 27.42
C ASN A 69 -13.14 -22.59 27.04
N ALA A 70 -14.23 -22.32 27.76
CA ALA A 70 -15.54 -22.90 27.46
C ALA A 70 -16.03 -22.46 26.06
N LEU A 71 -15.93 -21.16 25.73
CA LEU A 71 -16.27 -20.64 24.41
C LEU A 71 -15.41 -21.28 23.30
N ALA A 72 -14.12 -21.48 23.54
CA ALA A 72 -13.21 -22.07 22.56
C ALA A 72 -13.59 -23.50 22.16
N LEU A 73 -14.21 -24.26 23.03
CA LEU A 73 -14.71 -25.62 22.75
C LEU A 73 -15.90 -25.62 21.78
N THR A 74 -16.64 -24.52 21.69
CA THR A 74 -17.78 -24.38 20.76
C THR A 74 -17.37 -23.88 19.37
N VAL A 75 -16.15 -23.34 19.23
CA VAL A 75 -15.63 -22.81 17.97
C VAL A 75 -14.81 -23.86 17.24
N THR A 76 -15.19 -24.20 16.03
CA THR A 76 -14.47 -25.16 15.19
C THR A 76 -13.74 -24.44 14.05
N LEU A 77 -12.44 -24.62 13.98
CA LEU A 77 -11.58 -24.08 12.93
C LEU A 77 -11.10 -25.21 12.00
N LYS A 78 -10.74 -24.83 10.77
CA LYS A 78 -10.12 -25.73 9.80
C LYS A 78 -8.63 -25.44 9.66
N SER A 79 -7.82 -26.48 9.80
CA SER A 79 -6.39 -26.41 9.53
C SER A 79 -6.12 -26.22 8.02
N LYS A 80 -4.87 -25.90 7.66
CA LYS A 80 -4.46 -25.87 6.23
C LYS A 80 -4.60 -27.22 5.51
N LEU A 81 -4.65 -28.31 6.26
CA LEU A 81 -4.80 -29.67 5.77
C LEU A 81 -6.27 -30.12 5.71
N GLY A 82 -7.21 -29.23 6.08
CA GLY A 82 -8.65 -29.52 6.07
C GLY A 82 -9.16 -30.20 7.34
N THR A 83 -8.30 -30.60 8.27
CA THR A 83 -8.73 -31.16 9.57
C THR A 83 -9.35 -30.08 10.44
N THR A 84 -10.41 -30.44 11.15
CA THR A 84 -11.09 -29.56 12.11
C THR A 84 -10.42 -29.66 13.48
N TYR A 85 -10.36 -28.53 14.18
CA TYR A 85 -9.86 -28.46 15.54
C TYR A 85 -10.50 -27.29 16.30
N ASN A 86 -10.51 -27.36 17.63
CA ASN A 86 -10.93 -26.27 18.48
C ASN A 86 -9.71 -25.44 18.90
N PRO A 87 -9.76 -24.11 18.85
CA PRO A 87 -8.69 -23.27 19.36
C PRO A 87 -8.59 -23.36 20.87
N THR A 88 -7.50 -22.91 21.45
CA THR A 88 -7.44 -22.66 22.90
C THR A 88 -8.13 -21.34 23.23
N GLY A 89 -8.57 -21.16 24.50
CA GLY A 89 -9.18 -19.90 24.94
C GLY A 89 -8.28 -18.70 24.70
N GLN A 90 -6.98 -18.84 24.91
CA GLN A 90 -5.99 -17.79 24.62
C GLN A 90 -5.94 -17.45 23.12
N GLN A 91 -5.94 -18.45 22.23
CA GLN A 91 -5.93 -18.22 20.79
C GLN A 91 -7.20 -17.48 20.33
N LEU A 92 -8.36 -17.85 20.88
CA LEU A 92 -9.62 -17.20 20.57
C LEU A 92 -9.64 -15.76 21.10
N PHE A 93 -9.22 -15.52 22.34
CA PHE A 93 -9.09 -14.20 22.93
C PHE A 93 -8.21 -13.26 22.07
N VAL A 94 -7.02 -13.73 21.71
CA VAL A 94 -6.09 -12.97 20.86
C VAL A 94 -6.71 -12.69 19.50
N SER A 95 -7.41 -13.64 18.89
CA SER A 95 -8.06 -13.47 17.59
C SER A 95 -9.16 -12.41 17.64
N CYS A 96 -10.05 -12.46 18.61
CA CYS A 96 -11.14 -11.50 18.77
C CYS A 96 -10.60 -10.08 19.02
N ASN A 97 -9.69 -9.91 19.96
CA ASN A 97 -9.11 -8.59 20.24
C ASN A 97 -8.28 -8.03 19.08
N LYS A 98 -7.60 -8.89 18.32
CA LYS A 98 -6.92 -8.48 17.09
C LYS A 98 -7.90 -7.96 16.02
N HIS A 99 -9.05 -8.62 15.86
CA HIS A 99 -10.06 -8.16 14.90
C HIS A 99 -10.67 -6.83 15.34
N LEU A 100 -10.95 -6.64 16.65
CA LEU A 100 -11.41 -5.35 17.17
C LEU A 100 -10.39 -4.24 16.91
N ALA A 101 -9.12 -4.48 17.19
CA ALA A 101 -8.05 -3.52 16.91
C ALA A 101 -7.93 -3.22 15.40
N ALA A 102 -8.21 -4.20 14.52
CA ALA A 102 -8.17 -4.00 13.08
C ALA A 102 -9.26 -3.02 12.57
N ILE A 103 -10.37 -2.89 13.28
CA ILE A 103 -11.46 -1.92 12.97
C ILE A 103 -11.41 -0.67 13.85
N GLY A 104 -10.29 -0.43 14.55
CA GLY A 104 -10.09 0.77 15.36
C GLY A 104 -10.71 0.71 16.75
N ILE A 105 -11.17 -0.45 17.22
CA ILE A 105 -11.66 -0.65 18.59
C ILE A 105 -10.52 -1.20 19.44
N TYR A 106 -9.98 -0.35 20.31
CA TYR A 106 -8.84 -0.70 21.17
C TYR A 106 -9.21 -1.08 22.60
N THR A 107 -10.50 -1.02 22.94
CA THR A 107 -10.98 -1.51 24.23
C THR A 107 -10.82 -3.02 24.29
N LEU A 108 -10.12 -3.50 25.33
CA LEU A 108 -9.85 -4.92 25.49
C LEU A 108 -11.12 -5.69 25.90
N LEU A 109 -11.47 -6.69 25.12
CA LEU A 109 -12.57 -7.60 25.41
C LEU A 109 -12.08 -8.65 26.43
N THR A 110 -12.37 -8.45 27.71
CA THR A 110 -11.92 -9.32 28.82
C THR A 110 -12.81 -10.52 29.03
N ASN A 111 -14.12 -10.36 28.89
CA ASN A 111 -15.10 -11.42 29.06
C ASN A 111 -15.33 -12.17 27.75
N ALA A 112 -15.55 -13.47 27.83
CA ALA A 112 -15.91 -14.28 26.66
C ALA A 112 -17.29 -13.82 26.12
N PRO A 113 -17.38 -13.41 24.86
CA PRO A 113 -18.63 -12.97 24.25
C PRO A 113 -19.49 -14.15 23.83
N THR A 114 -20.73 -13.87 23.46
CA THR A 114 -21.56 -14.82 22.71
C THR A 114 -21.15 -14.83 21.24
N ILE A 115 -21.32 -15.96 20.58
CA ILE A 115 -21.04 -16.07 19.13
C ILE A 115 -22.18 -15.36 18.37
N PRO A 116 -21.89 -14.29 17.64
CA PRO A 116 -22.91 -13.57 16.88
C PRO A 116 -23.22 -14.29 15.56
N SER A 117 -24.41 -14.00 15.01
CA SER A 117 -24.70 -14.30 13.62
C SER A 117 -24.14 -13.16 12.75
N ILE A 118 -23.11 -13.46 11.97
CA ILE A 118 -22.50 -12.46 11.08
C ILE A 118 -22.97 -12.72 9.66
N PRO A 119 -23.59 -11.75 8.98
CA PRO A 119 -24.03 -11.92 7.60
C PRO A 119 -22.82 -12.11 6.68
N GLY A 120 -22.99 -12.87 5.62
CA GLY A 120 -22.03 -12.95 4.53
C GLY A 120 -22.22 -11.82 3.53
N PHE A 121 -21.17 -11.47 2.82
CA PHE A 121 -21.32 -10.65 1.61
C PHE A 121 -21.90 -11.51 0.48
N THR A 122 -22.81 -10.94 -0.29
CA THR A 122 -23.36 -11.56 -1.51
C THR A 122 -22.57 -11.13 -2.75
N SER A 123 -22.09 -9.90 -2.78
CA SER A 123 -21.23 -9.41 -3.87
C SER A 123 -20.15 -8.45 -3.36
N PHE A 124 -19.05 -8.42 -4.08
CA PHE A 124 -17.99 -7.43 -3.94
C PHE A 124 -17.37 -7.20 -5.30
N THR A 125 -17.48 -5.98 -5.80
CA THR A 125 -16.91 -5.56 -7.07
C THR A 125 -15.90 -4.45 -6.85
N VAL A 126 -14.82 -4.46 -7.60
CA VAL A 126 -13.81 -3.41 -7.57
C VAL A 126 -13.57 -2.94 -8.99
N ASN A 127 -13.85 -1.66 -9.21
CA ASN A 127 -13.63 -0.99 -10.48
C ASN A 127 -12.41 -0.07 -10.37
N ASN A 128 -11.71 0.10 -11.46
CA ASN A 128 -10.67 1.10 -11.57
C ASN A 128 -10.97 2.04 -12.73
N SER A 129 -10.56 3.27 -12.58
CA SER A 129 -10.49 4.24 -13.68
C SER A 129 -9.04 4.69 -13.83
N SER A 130 -8.65 4.94 -15.06
CA SER A 130 -7.34 5.43 -15.39
C SER A 130 -7.47 6.64 -16.31
N THR A 131 -6.67 7.66 -16.04
CA THR A 131 -6.60 8.85 -16.86
C THR A 131 -5.12 9.19 -17.04
N TYR A 132 -4.74 9.58 -18.25
CA TYR A 132 -3.36 10.00 -18.57
C TYR A 132 -2.26 9.00 -18.17
N GLY A 133 -2.51 7.69 -18.30
CA GLY A 133 -1.53 6.68 -17.97
C GLY A 133 -1.33 6.42 -16.48
N TYR A 134 -2.25 6.88 -15.61
CA TYR A 134 -2.26 6.59 -14.18
C TYR A 134 -3.61 6.03 -13.75
N VAL A 135 -3.61 5.16 -12.72
CA VAL A 135 -4.84 4.78 -12.04
C VAL A 135 -5.28 5.97 -11.18
N THR A 136 -6.40 6.59 -11.55
CA THR A 136 -6.93 7.79 -10.89
C THR A 136 -7.92 7.43 -9.78
N ALA A 137 -8.61 6.31 -9.91
CA ALA A 137 -9.50 5.82 -8.86
C ALA A 137 -9.53 4.29 -8.85
N VAL A 138 -9.69 3.73 -7.65
CA VAL A 138 -10.07 2.35 -7.42
C VAL A 138 -11.24 2.39 -6.46
N THR A 139 -12.43 2.04 -6.96
CA THR A 139 -13.68 2.11 -6.20
C THR A 139 -14.20 0.72 -5.91
N GLY A 140 -14.79 0.53 -4.74
CA GLY A 140 -15.41 -0.73 -4.34
C GLY A 140 -16.90 -0.58 -4.11
N ALA A 141 -17.68 -1.54 -4.58
CA ALA A 141 -19.08 -1.71 -4.25
C ALA A 141 -19.33 -3.12 -3.73
N TYR A 142 -20.17 -3.27 -2.75
CA TYR A 142 -20.46 -4.55 -2.08
C TYR A 142 -21.89 -4.58 -1.56
N GLU A 143 -22.43 -5.80 -1.48
CA GLU A 143 -23.78 -6.07 -0.96
C GLU A 143 -23.71 -7.20 0.09
N PRO A 144 -24.56 -7.16 1.11
CA PRO A 144 -25.39 -6.00 1.46
C PRO A 144 -24.52 -4.81 1.88
N ALA A 145 -25.07 -3.60 1.69
CA ALA A 145 -24.43 -2.40 2.25
C ALA A 145 -24.19 -2.62 3.75
N PRO A 146 -23.09 -2.11 4.35
CA PRO A 146 -22.80 -2.37 5.73
C PRO A 146 -23.96 -1.92 6.57
N SER A 147 -24.52 -2.85 7.34
CA SER A 147 -25.38 -2.44 8.44
C SER A 147 -24.49 -1.64 9.40
N SER A 148 -25.04 -0.60 10.01
CA SER A 148 -24.36 0.19 11.05
C SER A 148 -23.93 -0.67 12.27
N SER A 149 -24.12 -1.98 12.20
CA SER A 149 -23.86 -2.94 13.27
C SER A 149 -22.53 -3.66 13.15
N PHE A 150 -21.87 -3.68 11.98
CA PHE A 150 -20.63 -4.43 11.77
C PHE A 150 -19.49 -3.55 11.29
N GLY A 151 -18.31 -3.76 11.85
CA GLY A 151 -17.07 -3.19 11.30
C GLY A 151 -16.59 -3.99 10.10
N ILE A 152 -15.71 -3.39 9.30
CA ILE A 152 -15.15 -4.02 8.10
C ILE A 152 -13.64 -3.95 8.13
N GLU A 153 -12.97 -5.07 7.93
CA GLU A 153 -11.54 -5.10 7.63
C GLU A 153 -11.35 -5.21 6.11
N LEU A 154 -10.68 -4.21 5.53
CA LEU A 154 -10.23 -4.19 4.15
C LEU A 154 -8.78 -4.64 4.08
N ARG A 155 -8.51 -5.63 3.24
CA ARG A 155 -7.17 -6.14 2.95
C ARG A 155 -6.93 -6.16 1.46
N ALA A 156 -5.68 -5.97 1.05
CA ALA A 156 -5.30 -6.14 -0.35
C ALA A 156 -3.96 -6.84 -0.51
N SER A 157 -3.71 -7.34 -1.72
CA SER A 157 -2.40 -7.74 -2.18
C SER A 157 -1.61 -6.52 -2.67
N SER A 158 -0.28 -6.63 -2.72
CA SER A 158 0.50 -5.73 -3.58
C SER A 158 0.10 -5.90 -5.04
N ALA A 159 0.47 -4.94 -5.88
CA ALA A 159 0.31 -5.10 -7.32
C ALA A 159 1.08 -6.34 -7.81
N LEU A 160 0.40 -7.16 -8.57
CA LEU A 160 0.90 -8.38 -9.19
C LEU A 160 0.94 -8.16 -10.69
N SER A 161 1.73 -8.98 -11.41
CA SER A 161 1.74 -8.93 -12.88
C SER A 161 0.33 -9.12 -13.46
N ALA A 162 0.08 -8.41 -14.58
CA ALA A 162 -1.18 -8.44 -15.28
C ALA A 162 -1.60 -9.84 -15.64
N GLY A 163 -1.95 -10.72 -15.65
CA GLY A 163 -2.24 -12.11 -15.98
C GLY A 163 -2.28 -13.04 -14.77
N ARG A 164 -1.90 -12.56 -13.60
CA ARG A 164 -1.94 -13.36 -12.38
C ARG A 164 -3.34 -13.30 -11.74
N THR A 165 -4.07 -14.40 -11.79
CA THR A 165 -5.43 -14.51 -11.24
C THR A 165 -5.48 -15.07 -9.82
N PHE A 166 -4.43 -15.79 -9.40
CA PHE A 166 -4.39 -16.42 -8.08
C PHE A 166 -3.56 -15.59 -7.08
N VAL A 167 -4.16 -15.28 -5.95
CA VAL A 167 -3.53 -14.58 -4.82
C VAL A 167 -3.67 -15.42 -3.55
N GLY A 168 -2.53 -15.85 -3.03
CA GLY A 168 -2.49 -16.65 -1.80
C GLY A 168 -2.87 -15.82 -0.56
N LYS A 169 -3.44 -16.46 0.45
CA LYS A 169 -3.83 -15.79 1.73
C LYS A 169 -2.68 -15.01 2.40
N SER A 170 -1.44 -15.45 2.22
CA SER A 170 -0.25 -14.81 2.80
C SER A 170 0.16 -13.50 2.11
N GLN A 171 -0.41 -13.20 0.94
CA GLN A 171 -0.11 -11.97 0.19
C GLN A 171 -0.99 -10.79 0.59
N PHE A 172 -2.13 -11.06 1.25
CA PHE A 172 -3.01 -10.00 1.72
C PHE A 172 -2.43 -9.28 2.94
N ARG A 173 -2.51 -7.95 2.91
CA ARG A 173 -2.16 -7.06 4.02
C ARG A 173 -3.36 -6.20 4.36
N THR A 174 -3.56 -5.94 5.64
CA THR A 174 -4.59 -5.01 6.10
C THR A 174 -4.25 -3.61 5.58
N LEU A 175 -5.17 -3.00 4.86
CA LEU A 175 -5.09 -1.62 4.39
C LEU A 175 -5.72 -0.70 5.41
N ALA A 176 -6.96 -0.99 5.78
CA ALA A 176 -7.73 -0.17 6.69
C ALA A 176 -8.79 -1.01 7.41
N GLY A 177 -9.23 -0.51 8.53
CA GLY A 177 -10.39 -1.01 9.26
C GLY A 177 -11.38 0.11 9.46
N TYR A 178 -12.63 -0.21 9.33
CA TYR A 178 -13.75 0.71 9.46
C TYR A 178 -14.68 0.20 10.56
N ASN A 179 -14.92 1.04 11.55
CA ASN A 179 -15.93 0.75 12.56
C ASN A 179 -17.34 1.01 11.96
N PRO A 180 -18.40 0.50 12.59
CA PRO A 180 -19.76 0.67 12.08
C PRO A 180 -20.16 2.13 11.84
N ALA A 181 -19.61 3.07 12.60
CA ALA A 181 -19.93 4.49 12.49
C ALA A 181 -19.25 5.19 11.30
N SER A 182 -18.15 4.61 10.78
CA SER A 182 -17.31 5.26 9.75
C SER A 182 -17.73 4.94 8.31
N GLY A 183 -18.51 3.86 8.11
CA GLY A 183 -18.80 3.37 6.77
C GLY A 183 -17.54 2.89 6.01
N LEU A 184 -17.71 2.30 4.84
CA LEU A 184 -16.60 2.02 3.92
C LEU A 184 -16.34 3.22 3.04
N PRO A 185 -15.10 3.63 2.84
CA PRO A 185 -14.79 4.59 1.80
C PRO A 185 -15.04 3.94 0.43
N THR A 186 -15.59 4.71 -0.47
CA THR A 186 -15.67 4.33 -1.88
C THR A 186 -14.29 4.32 -2.53
N ASP A 187 -13.36 5.14 -2.04
CA ASP A 187 -11.98 5.19 -2.51
C ASP A 187 -11.12 4.12 -1.83
N LEU A 188 -10.63 3.17 -2.63
CA LEU A 188 -9.68 2.13 -2.22
C LEU A 188 -8.25 2.44 -2.69
N LEU A 189 -8.05 3.46 -3.53
CA LEU A 189 -6.74 3.81 -4.07
C LEU A 189 -5.85 4.43 -3.01
N THR A 190 -6.36 5.39 -2.25
CA THR A 190 -5.61 6.09 -1.20
C THR A 190 -4.99 5.12 -0.17
N PRO A 191 -5.76 4.20 0.46
CA PRO A 191 -5.17 3.23 1.37
C PRO A 191 -4.25 2.22 0.68
N LEU A 192 -4.50 1.89 -0.59
CA LEU A 192 -3.65 0.99 -1.36
C LEU A 192 -2.27 1.61 -1.61
N VAL A 193 -2.24 2.83 -2.13
CA VAL A 193 -1.00 3.58 -2.40
C VAL A 193 -0.24 3.89 -1.11
N GLY A 194 -0.95 4.25 -0.05
CA GLY A 194 -0.35 4.47 1.27
C GLY A 194 0.35 3.22 1.83
N ARG A 195 -0.14 2.01 1.48
CA ARG A 195 0.42 0.75 1.97
C ARG A 195 1.53 0.17 1.08
N PHE A 196 1.40 0.28 -0.23
CA PHE A 196 2.25 -0.43 -1.20
C PHE A 196 3.07 0.50 -2.09
N GLY A 197 2.83 1.81 -2.00
CA GLY A 197 3.44 2.80 -2.89
C GLY A 197 2.70 2.97 -4.21
N VAL A 198 3.31 3.70 -5.11
CA VAL A 198 2.74 4.01 -6.44
C VAL A 198 2.50 2.71 -7.22
N LEU A 199 1.35 2.65 -7.88
CA LEU A 199 0.98 1.49 -8.70
C LEU A 199 1.80 1.44 -9.99
N PRO A 200 2.22 0.24 -10.45
CA PRO A 200 2.91 0.09 -11.72
C PRO A 200 1.98 0.40 -12.90
N SER A 201 2.55 0.57 -14.10
CA SER A 201 1.80 0.84 -15.33
C SER A 201 0.85 -0.28 -15.75
N ALA A 202 1.08 -1.50 -15.29
CA ALA A 202 0.17 -2.63 -15.49
C ALA A 202 0.19 -3.54 -14.28
N GLY A 203 -0.94 -4.12 -13.92
CA GLY A 203 -0.99 -5.01 -12.78
C GLY A 203 -2.39 -5.48 -12.42
N THR A 204 -2.42 -6.39 -11.48
CA THR A 204 -3.65 -6.89 -10.85
C THR A 204 -3.52 -6.73 -9.34
N VAL A 205 -4.56 -6.23 -8.68
CA VAL A 205 -4.67 -6.21 -7.22
C VAL A 205 -5.92 -6.99 -6.81
N ALA A 206 -5.74 -7.86 -5.84
CA ALA A 206 -6.86 -8.52 -5.19
C ALA A 206 -7.17 -7.83 -3.86
N PHE A 207 -8.45 -7.60 -3.62
CA PHE A 207 -8.99 -7.09 -2.38
C PHE A 207 -9.76 -8.18 -1.64
N GLU A 208 -9.75 -8.10 -0.33
CA GLU A 208 -10.49 -9.00 0.54
C GLU A 208 -11.22 -8.16 1.60
N LEU A 209 -12.52 -8.35 1.72
CA LEU A 209 -13.37 -7.76 2.76
C LEU A 209 -13.86 -8.83 3.71
N LYS A 210 -13.98 -8.50 4.98
CA LYS A 210 -14.70 -9.32 5.96
C LYS A 210 -15.40 -8.44 7.00
N TYR A 211 -16.57 -8.86 7.42
CA TYR A 211 -17.25 -8.26 8.57
C TYR A 211 -16.59 -8.67 9.87
N ILE A 212 -16.59 -7.75 10.82
CA ILE A 212 -16.18 -7.98 12.20
C ILE A 212 -17.30 -7.44 13.10
N ASP A 213 -17.78 -8.29 14.00
CA ASP A 213 -18.72 -7.84 15.01
C ASP A 213 -17.98 -7.03 16.10
N PRO A 214 -18.37 -5.75 16.32
CA PRO A 214 -17.67 -4.85 17.23
C PRO A 214 -17.84 -5.24 18.70
N ALA A 215 -18.88 -6.03 19.05
CA ALA A 215 -19.12 -6.46 20.42
C ALA A 215 -18.32 -7.70 20.79
N SER A 216 -18.07 -8.60 19.85
CA SER A 216 -17.45 -9.90 20.13
C SER A 216 -16.07 -10.09 19.46
N GLY A 217 -15.74 -9.30 18.44
CA GLY A 217 -14.52 -9.49 17.67
C GLY A 217 -14.53 -10.72 16.76
N PHE A 218 -15.65 -11.43 16.65
CA PHE A 218 -15.78 -12.50 15.67
C PHE A 218 -15.80 -11.91 14.25
N ALA A 219 -15.21 -12.65 13.32
CA ALA A 219 -15.14 -12.26 11.92
C ALA A 219 -15.92 -13.22 11.04
N GLY A 220 -16.68 -12.66 10.08
CA GLY A 220 -17.40 -13.40 9.06
C GLY A 220 -16.48 -14.00 7.99
N ALA A 221 -17.09 -14.70 7.04
CA ALA A 221 -16.39 -15.22 5.89
C ALA A 221 -15.88 -14.07 5.00
N PRO A 222 -14.63 -14.12 4.54
CA PRO A 222 -14.11 -13.09 3.64
C PRO A 222 -14.65 -13.26 2.22
N ILE A 223 -14.96 -12.12 1.57
CA ILE A 223 -15.21 -12.07 0.13
C ILE A 223 -14.04 -11.40 -0.57
N ARG A 224 -13.81 -11.76 -1.84
CA ARG A 224 -12.69 -11.27 -2.64
C ARG A 224 -13.15 -10.72 -3.96
N ALA A 225 -12.49 -9.64 -4.39
CA ALA A 225 -12.59 -9.11 -5.73
C ALA A 225 -11.19 -8.78 -6.26
N THR A 226 -11.05 -8.78 -7.57
CA THR A 226 -9.81 -8.40 -8.24
C THR A 226 -10.10 -7.30 -9.23
N THR A 227 -9.17 -6.37 -9.35
CA THR A 227 -9.16 -5.39 -10.45
C THR A 227 -7.83 -5.47 -11.17
N THR A 228 -7.89 -5.38 -12.49
CA THR A 228 -6.71 -5.40 -13.37
C THR A 228 -6.69 -4.14 -14.19
N TRP A 229 -5.53 -3.54 -14.33
CA TRP A 229 -5.32 -2.40 -15.21
C TRP A 229 -4.12 -2.64 -16.10
N GLN A 230 -4.17 -2.06 -17.27
CA GLN A 230 -3.06 -1.90 -18.18
C GLN A 230 -3.13 -0.46 -18.69
N LEU A 231 -2.18 0.34 -18.25
CA LEU A 231 -2.09 1.71 -18.68
C LEU A 231 -1.40 1.70 -20.03
N THR A 232 -2.11 2.09 -21.06
CA THR A 232 -1.47 2.42 -22.32
C THR A 232 -0.58 3.62 -22.07
N PRO A 233 0.68 3.62 -22.52
CA PRO A 233 1.48 4.83 -22.53
C PRO A 233 0.71 5.87 -23.34
N GLN A 234 0.00 6.75 -22.65
CA GLN A 234 -0.69 7.83 -23.33
C GLN A 234 0.36 8.89 -23.67
N GLY A 235 0.24 9.46 -24.83
CA GLY A 235 1.11 10.55 -25.25
C GLY A 235 1.21 11.65 -24.20
N SER A 236 2.09 12.58 -24.38
CA SER A 236 2.44 13.65 -23.44
C SER A 236 1.25 14.13 -22.61
N LEU A 237 1.32 14.06 -21.28
CA LEU A 237 0.30 14.63 -20.38
C LEU A 237 0.16 16.13 -20.59
N PHE A 238 1.26 16.75 -20.94
CA PHE A 238 1.36 18.15 -21.32
C PHE A 238 2.52 18.30 -22.30
N THR A 239 2.44 19.28 -23.14
CA THR A 239 3.51 19.70 -24.06
C THR A 239 3.95 21.09 -23.66
N LEU A 240 5.24 21.35 -23.84
CA LEU A 240 5.86 22.63 -23.61
C LEU A 240 6.20 23.26 -24.93
N THR A 241 5.84 24.52 -25.12
CA THR A 241 6.28 25.28 -26.28
C THR A 241 7.72 25.75 -26.11
N THR A 242 8.32 26.24 -27.16
CA THR A 242 9.68 26.81 -27.10
C THR A 242 9.69 28.01 -26.16
N PRO A 243 10.48 27.96 -25.03
CA PRO A 243 10.51 29.06 -24.10
C PRO A 243 11.24 30.29 -24.68
N THR A 244 10.83 31.44 -24.22
CA THR A 244 11.50 32.71 -24.56
C THR A 244 11.95 33.43 -23.30
N ILE A 245 13.02 34.18 -23.39
CA ILE A 245 13.52 35.03 -22.31
C ILE A 245 13.48 36.49 -22.72
N ALA A 246 13.06 37.36 -21.83
CA ALA A 246 12.96 38.78 -22.06
C ALA A 246 14.35 39.45 -21.98
N GLY A 247 15.10 39.43 -23.09
CA GLY A 247 16.41 40.08 -23.22
C GLY A 247 17.61 39.23 -22.75
N THR A 248 18.76 39.85 -22.63
CA THR A 248 20.02 39.21 -22.24
C THR A 248 20.25 39.35 -20.73
N LEU A 249 20.99 38.40 -20.16
CA LEU A 249 21.51 38.47 -18.80
C LEU A 249 22.80 39.28 -18.80
N SER A 250 23.02 40.15 -17.77
CA SER A 250 24.27 40.91 -17.64
C SER A 250 25.09 40.37 -16.49
N ALA A 251 26.38 40.16 -16.70
CA ALA A 251 27.33 39.90 -15.63
C ALA A 251 27.51 41.16 -14.79
N GLY A 252 27.40 41.05 -13.49
CA GLY A 252 27.63 42.15 -12.57
C GLY A 252 26.44 43.06 -12.26
N THR A 253 25.41 43.09 -13.07
CA THR A 253 24.16 43.80 -12.77
C THR A 253 23.04 42.80 -12.60
N PRO A 254 22.57 42.48 -11.40
CA PRO A 254 21.53 41.46 -11.18
C PRO A 254 20.17 41.97 -11.68
N ALA A 255 19.98 41.96 -13.00
CA ALA A 255 18.68 42.20 -13.57
C ALA A 255 17.94 40.88 -13.82
N ALA A 256 16.80 40.73 -13.16
CA ALA A 256 15.93 39.56 -13.31
C ALA A 256 15.31 39.58 -14.73
N ARG A 257 15.39 38.44 -15.41
CA ARG A 257 14.77 38.24 -16.73
C ARG A 257 13.70 37.17 -16.61
N ALA A 258 12.48 37.51 -16.98
CA ALA A 258 11.36 36.58 -16.99
C ALA A 258 11.50 35.62 -18.17
N VAL A 259 11.20 34.37 -17.91
CA VAL A 259 11.04 33.31 -18.89
C VAL A 259 9.56 33.12 -19.17
N THR A 260 9.15 33.10 -20.40
CA THR A 260 7.79 32.78 -20.83
C THR A 260 7.78 31.45 -21.57
N LEU A 261 6.79 30.65 -21.30
CA LEU A 261 6.56 29.34 -21.92
C LEU A 261 5.09 29.03 -21.82
N ASP A 262 4.51 28.55 -22.91
CA ASP A 262 3.13 28.07 -22.89
C ASP A 262 3.10 26.55 -22.63
N LEU A 263 2.20 26.15 -21.76
CA LEU A 263 1.91 24.77 -21.46
C LEU A 263 0.58 24.40 -22.09
N THR A 264 0.57 23.36 -22.91
CA THR A 264 -0.65 22.76 -23.43
C THR A 264 -0.91 21.47 -22.72
N ALA A 265 -1.95 21.46 -21.86
CA ALA A 265 -2.39 20.27 -21.19
C ALA A 265 -3.13 19.33 -22.15
N ALA A 266 -2.90 18.03 -22.03
CA ALA A 266 -3.63 17.04 -22.81
C ALA A 266 -5.00 16.77 -22.18
N GLY A 267 -6.06 16.98 -22.93
CA GLY A 267 -7.44 16.75 -22.46
C GLY A 267 -7.81 17.59 -21.24
N SER A 268 -8.23 16.94 -20.17
CA SER A 268 -8.60 17.58 -18.89
C SER A 268 -7.50 17.49 -17.82
N PHE A 269 -6.24 17.36 -18.21
CA PHE A 269 -5.14 17.29 -17.23
C PHE A 269 -5.06 18.60 -16.42
N SER A 270 -5.11 18.49 -15.10
CA SER A 270 -5.04 19.58 -14.12
C SER A 270 -4.10 19.26 -12.94
N GLY A 271 -3.16 18.34 -13.16
CA GLY A 271 -2.21 17.93 -12.11
C GLY A 271 -1.17 19.02 -11.82
N LEU A 272 -0.69 19.08 -10.56
CA LEU A 272 0.38 19.97 -10.16
C LEU A 272 1.72 19.45 -10.67
N ILE A 273 2.35 20.21 -11.56
CA ILE A 273 3.62 19.88 -12.20
C ILE A 273 4.76 20.44 -11.36
N GLN A 274 5.75 19.61 -11.07
CA GLN A 274 7.00 20.03 -10.44
C GLN A 274 7.93 20.62 -11.53
N TRP A 275 8.29 21.88 -11.37
CA TRP A 275 9.12 22.59 -12.33
C TRP A 275 10.58 22.65 -11.86
N SER A 276 11.50 22.59 -12.81
CA SER A 276 12.93 22.77 -12.56
C SER A 276 13.64 23.36 -13.78
N VAL A 277 14.73 24.05 -13.56
CA VAL A 277 15.65 24.54 -14.60
C VAL A 277 16.99 23.85 -14.41
N VAL A 278 17.47 23.15 -15.43
CA VAL A 278 18.66 22.30 -15.38
C VAL A 278 19.71 22.81 -16.37
N GLY A 279 20.98 22.70 -16.00
CA GLY A 279 22.10 23.10 -16.86
C GLY A 279 22.40 24.59 -16.85
N LEU A 280 22.06 25.29 -15.74
CA LEU A 280 22.43 26.70 -15.57
C LEU A 280 23.95 26.87 -15.56
N PRO A 281 24.49 27.87 -16.30
CA PRO A 281 25.90 28.16 -16.27
C PRO A 281 26.31 28.82 -14.94
N THR A 282 27.61 28.75 -14.63
CA THR A 282 28.16 29.34 -13.42
C THR A 282 27.79 30.82 -13.31
N GLY A 283 27.32 31.22 -12.15
CA GLY A 283 26.90 32.59 -11.86
C GLY A 283 25.50 32.96 -12.32
N VAL A 284 24.75 32.05 -12.93
CA VAL A 284 23.33 32.23 -13.24
C VAL A 284 22.48 31.44 -12.31
N THR A 285 21.46 32.09 -11.74
CA THR A 285 20.48 31.45 -10.85
C THR A 285 19.07 31.54 -11.41
N ALA A 286 18.24 30.53 -11.12
CA ALA A 286 16.82 30.52 -11.47
C ALA A 286 15.98 30.60 -10.21
N THR A 287 14.99 31.47 -10.21
CA THR A 287 13.94 31.50 -9.19
C THR A 287 12.63 31.09 -9.83
N ILE A 288 11.98 30.09 -9.25
CA ILE A 288 10.70 29.57 -9.68
C ILE A 288 9.67 30.02 -8.64
N GLY A 289 8.56 30.57 -9.09
CA GLY A 289 7.47 31.05 -8.25
C GLY A 289 6.77 29.90 -7.52
N THR A 290 5.45 29.76 -7.65
CA THR A 290 4.71 28.64 -7.08
C THR A 290 5.20 27.33 -7.69
N ASN A 291 5.60 26.36 -6.86
CA ASN A 291 6.10 25.07 -7.35
C ASN A 291 5.86 23.99 -6.28
N PRO A 292 5.05 22.96 -6.57
CA PRO A 292 4.44 22.61 -7.87
C PRO A 292 3.25 23.52 -8.26
N ASP A 293 2.99 23.63 -9.57
CA ASP A 293 1.89 24.41 -10.14
C ASP A 293 1.26 23.68 -11.33
N ALA A 294 -0.04 23.86 -11.55
CA ALA A 294 -0.77 23.30 -12.68
C ALA A 294 -0.49 24.05 -14.01
N ALA A 295 0.00 25.27 -13.91
CA ALA A 295 0.45 26.09 -15.03
C ALA A 295 1.97 26.28 -14.98
N PHE A 296 2.53 26.90 -16.03
CA PHE A 296 3.93 27.33 -15.95
C PHE A 296 4.07 28.50 -14.98
N PRO A 297 4.85 28.36 -13.90
CA PRO A 297 5.00 29.40 -12.89
C PRO A 297 5.88 30.55 -13.43
N THR A 298 5.87 31.65 -12.76
CA THR A 298 6.84 32.73 -13.03
C THR A 298 8.26 32.22 -12.79
N VAL A 299 9.05 32.09 -13.83
CA VAL A 299 10.47 31.72 -13.76
C VAL A 299 11.30 32.94 -14.13
N THR A 300 12.23 33.28 -13.27
CA THR A 300 13.15 34.40 -13.49
C THR A 300 14.58 33.91 -13.42
N LEU A 301 15.40 34.38 -14.38
CA LEU A 301 16.84 34.12 -14.40
C LEU A 301 17.58 35.38 -14.03
N ILE A 302 18.64 35.24 -13.24
CA ILE A 302 19.47 36.34 -12.76
C ILE A 302 20.94 35.98 -12.98
N GLY A 303 21.68 36.83 -13.64
CA GLY A 303 23.15 36.76 -13.72
C GLY A 303 23.80 37.48 -12.52
N SER A 304 24.80 36.86 -11.93
CA SER A 304 25.64 37.47 -10.88
C SER A 304 26.95 37.98 -11.49
N ALA A 305 27.76 38.67 -10.66
CA ALA A 305 29.11 39.11 -11.05
C ALA A 305 30.05 37.95 -11.46
N ALA A 306 29.73 36.71 -11.09
CA ALA A 306 30.48 35.51 -11.48
C ALA A 306 29.97 34.88 -12.75
N ALA A 307 28.95 35.46 -13.41
CA ALA A 307 28.41 34.92 -14.63
C ALA A 307 29.39 35.16 -15.80
N VAL A 308 29.70 34.09 -16.52
CA VAL A 308 30.60 34.13 -17.66
C VAL A 308 29.82 34.53 -18.92
N ALA A 309 30.31 35.51 -19.67
CA ALA A 309 29.70 35.93 -20.94
C ALA A 309 29.71 34.75 -21.94
N GLY A 310 28.62 34.56 -22.65
CA GLY A 310 28.46 33.49 -23.63
C GLY A 310 27.01 33.15 -23.88
N THR A 311 26.80 32.24 -24.82
CA THR A 311 25.47 31.69 -25.15
C THR A 311 25.39 30.26 -24.61
N TYR A 312 24.35 30.00 -23.84
CA TYR A 312 24.16 28.70 -23.12
C TYR A 312 22.78 28.14 -23.43
N THR A 313 22.69 26.83 -23.49
CA THR A 313 21.39 26.13 -23.57
C THR A 313 21.11 25.49 -22.24
N VAL A 314 20.02 25.90 -21.62
CA VAL A 314 19.47 25.31 -20.36
C VAL A 314 18.21 24.54 -20.68
N GLN A 315 17.83 23.59 -19.83
CA GLN A 315 16.59 22.81 -19.98
C GLN A 315 15.57 23.26 -18.96
N ILE A 316 14.37 23.59 -19.43
CA ILE A 316 13.20 23.73 -18.57
C ILE A 316 12.49 22.38 -18.53
N LYS A 317 12.30 21.85 -17.33
CA LYS A 317 11.74 20.53 -17.11
C LYS A 317 10.51 20.61 -16.22
N GLY A 318 9.39 20.07 -16.72
CA GLY A 318 8.20 19.80 -15.93
C GLY A 318 8.08 18.31 -15.64
N THR A 319 7.79 17.92 -14.40
CA THR A 319 7.61 16.52 -14.01
C THR A 319 6.29 16.32 -13.27
N TYR A 320 5.61 15.23 -13.59
CA TYR A 320 4.41 14.79 -12.88
C TYR A 320 4.43 13.27 -12.74
N GLY A 321 4.63 12.78 -11.53
CA GLY A 321 4.82 11.36 -11.29
C GLY A 321 6.05 10.82 -12.04
N SER A 322 5.85 9.86 -12.91
CA SER A 322 6.90 9.31 -13.79
C SER A 322 7.01 9.99 -15.14
N PHE A 323 6.11 10.92 -15.46
CA PHE A 323 6.12 11.67 -16.70
C PHE A 323 7.00 12.92 -16.58
N SER A 324 7.80 13.22 -17.60
CA SER A 324 8.54 14.47 -17.70
C SER A 324 8.55 14.98 -19.13
N ALA A 325 8.42 16.28 -19.26
CA ALA A 325 8.64 17.00 -20.52
C ALA A 325 9.77 18.02 -20.31
N GLU A 326 10.63 18.13 -21.28
CA GLU A 326 11.79 19.02 -21.26
C GLU A 326 11.82 19.84 -22.53
N VAL A 327 12.24 21.11 -22.43
CA VAL A 327 12.37 21.99 -23.56
C VAL A 327 13.62 22.88 -23.39
N PRO A 328 14.45 23.01 -24.42
CA PRO A 328 15.65 23.86 -24.37
C PRO A 328 15.31 25.34 -24.40
N LEU A 329 15.97 26.10 -23.53
CA LEU A 329 15.98 27.57 -23.56
C LEU A 329 17.40 28.06 -23.83
N THR A 330 17.55 28.87 -24.85
CA THR A 330 18.84 29.55 -25.15
C THR A 330 18.90 30.84 -24.35
N ILE A 331 19.94 31.02 -23.57
CA ILE A 331 20.21 32.25 -22.80
C ILE A 331 21.53 32.85 -23.24
N THR A 332 21.58 34.17 -23.31
CA THR A 332 22.82 34.92 -23.62
C THR A 332 23.20 35.75 -22.41
N VAL A 333 24.43 35.56 -21.94
CA VAL A 333 25.04 36.36 -20.88
C VAL A 333 26.00 37.33 -21.51
N VAL A 334 25.84 38.60 -21.25
CA VAL A 334 26.74 39.67 -21.72
C VAL A 334 27.61 40.19 -20.57
N ALA A 335 28.79 40.66 -20.87
CA ALA A 335 29.74 41.21 -19.91
C ALA A 335 29.24 42.51 -19.27
#